data_053d6dc3c9d949a0f4b7ddf663bb974e
#
_entry.id   053d6dc3c9d949a0f4b7ddf663bb974e
#
_cell.length_a   1.000
_cell.length_b   1.000
_cell.length_c   1.000
_cell.angle_alpha   90.00
_cell.angle_beta   90.00
_cell.angle_gamma   90.00
#
_symmetry.space_group_name_H-M   'P 1'
#
loop_
_entity.id
_entity.type
_entity.pdbx_description
1 polymer ?
#
loop_
_entity_poly.entity_id
_entity_poly.type
_entity_poly.pdbx_seq_one_letter_code
_entity_poly.pdbx_strand_id
1 'polypeptide(L)'
;MITRIDYCNSVLYGLSVITLAPLQRVLHAAVRLVANLGYRDLLTPAMKELHWLSIAYRIKSKLCHIMHAAVNNRSPAYITDTLVPASCLLHRERLRSHESGGFEVPRVWTEFGRRAFSIAGPTVWNELPHNIRTTDNVTTSQ
;
A
#
# COMPACT_ATOMS: atom_id res chain seq x y z
N MET A 1 -13.51 -5.41 -14.73
CA MET A 1 -13.90 -6.04 -13.44
C MET A 1 -12.92 -5.70 -12.30
N ILE A 2 -11.62 -5.73 -12.55
CA ILE A 2 -10.56 -5.44 -11.54
C ILE A 2 -10.64 -4.01 -11.02
N THR A 3 -10.96 -3.03 -11.84
CA THR A 3 -11.07 -1.60 -11.48
C THR A 3 -12.05 -1.32 -10.35
N ARG A 4 -13.13 -2.09 -10.20
CA ARG A 4 -14.08 -1.94 -9.09
C ARG A 4 -13.52 -2.45 -7.74
N ILE A 5 -12.67 -3.47 -7.78
CA ILE A 5 -12.00 -3.99 -6.58
C ILE A 5 -10.91 -3.02 -6.11
N ASP A 6 -10.30 -2.28 -7.04
CA ASP A 6 -9.24 -1.31 -6.74
C ASP A 6 -9.76 0.07 -6.35
N TYR A 7 -11.06 0.33 -6.57
CA TYR A 7 -11.67 1.59 -6.18
C TYR A 7 -11.75 1.71 -4.65
N CYS A 8 -11.13 2.76 -4.10
CA CYS A 8 -11.08 3.05 -2.65
C CYS A 8 -10.59 1.89 -1.77
N ASN A 9 -9.84 0.92 -2.30
CA ASN A 9 -9.41 -0.24 -1.53
C ASN A 9 -8.45 0.10 -0.36
N SER A 10 -7.79 1.26 -0.38
CA SER A 10 -6.97 1.75 0.74
C SER A 10 -7.76 1.90 2.05
N VAL A 11 -9.07 2.16 1.99
CA VAL A 11 -9.96 2.21 3.16
C VAL A 11 -10.08 0.87 3.88
N LEU A 12 -9.78 -0.22 3.16
CA LEU A 12 -9.82 -1.59 3.71
C LEU A 12 -8.54 -1.97 4.47
N TYR A 13 -7.57 -1.08 4.56
CA TYR A 13 -6.35 -1.33 5.33
C TYR A 13 -6.65 -1.59 6.80
N GLY A 14 -5.94 -2.56 7.39
CA GLY A 14 -6.12 -2.93 8.79
C GLY A 14 -7.38 -3.75 9.09
N LEU A 15 -8.19 -4.10 8.08
CA LEU A 15 -9.29 -5.06 8.27
C LEU A 15 -8.74 -6.48 8.44
N SER A 16 -9.48 -7.28 9.24
CA SER A 16 -9.12 -8.68 9.46
C SER A 16 -9.17 -9.50 8.17
N VAL A 17 -8.37 -10.57 8.11
CA VAL A 17 -8.36 -11.52 7.00
C VAL A 17 -9.76 -12.09 6.72
N ILE A 18 -10.55 -12.32 7.77
CA ILE A 18 -11.93 -12.82 7.66
C ILE A 18 -12.81 -11.82 6.91
N THR A 19 -12.68 -10.54 7.21
CA THR A 19 -13.45 -9.47 6.54
C THR A 19 -13.05 -9.31 5.07
N LEU A 20 -11.78 -9.54 4.73
CA LEU A 20 -11.28 -9.46 3.35
C LEU A 20 -11.53 -10.75 2.55
N ALA A 21 -11.83 -11.87 3.20
CA ALA A 21 -12.01 -13.17 2.55
C ALA A 21 -13.07 -13.19 1.43
N PRO A 22 -14.23 -12.51 1.54
CA PRO A 22 -15.19 -12.44 0.43
C PRO A 22 -14.62 -11.81 -0.83
N LEU A 23 -13.86 -10.70 -0.70
CA LEU A 23 -13.21 -10.04 -1.82
C LEU A 23 -12.13 -10.93 -2.46
N GLN A 24 -11.36 -11.63 -1.63
CA GLN A 24 -10.35 -12.59 -2.11
C GLN A 24 -11.01 -13.75 -2.87
N ARG A 25 -12.16 -14.25 -2.42
CA ARG A 25 -12.93 -15.30 -3.15
C ARG A 25 -13.39 -14.82 -4.52
N VAL A 26 -13.90 -13.59 -4.62
CA VAL A 26 -14.30 -12.99 -5.90
C VAL A 26 -13.10 -12.88 -6.84
N LEU A 27 -11.93 -12.43 -6.32
CA LEU A 27 -10.71 -12.37 -7.10
C LEU A 27 -10.30 -13.77 -7.60
N HIS A 28 -10.33 -14.78 -6.74
CA HIS A 28 -10.01 -16.16 -7.11
C HIS A 28 -10.96 -16.74 -8.17
N ALA A 29 -12.27 -16.45 -8.07
CA ALA A 29 -13.24 -16.85 -9.07
C ALA A 29 -12.95 -16.19 -10.42
N ALA A 30 -12.57 -14.91 -10.44
CA ALA A 30 -12.18 -14.20 -11.65
C ALA A 30 -10.91 -14.81 -12.29
N VAL A 31 -9.90 -15.16 -11.48
CA VAL A 31 -8.69 -15.85 -11.97
C VAL A 31 -9.04 -17.17 -12.64
N ARG A 32 -9.88 -18.00 -12.00
CA ARG A 32 -10.31 -19.27 -12.56
C ARG A 32 -11.00 -19.11 -13.92
N LEU A 33 -11.85 -18.10 -14.03
CA LEU A 33 -12.56 -17.78 -15.28
C LEU A 33 -11.60 -17.36 -16.39
N VAL A 34 -10.69 -16.45 -16.09
CA VAL A 34 -9.76 -15.88 -17.09
C VAL A 34 -8.71 -16.90 -17.53
N ALA A 35 -8.18 -17.69 -16.60
CA ALA A 35 -7.16 -18.70 -16.85
C ALA A 35 -7.75 -20.08 -17.21
N ASN A 36 -9.07 -20.19 -17.32
CA ASN A 36 -9.80 -21.44 -17.63
C ASN A 36 -9.39 -22.61 -16.70
N LEU A 37 -9.29 -22.32 -15.39
CA LEU A 37 -8.86 -23.29 -14.37
C LEU A 37 -10.04 -24.03 -13.75
N GLY A 38 -9.85 -25.32 -13.50
CA GLY A 38 -10.77 -26.15 -12.74
C GLY A 38 -10.81 -25.81 -11.25
N TYR A 39 -11.80 -26.37 -10.54
CA TYR A 39 -11.98 -26.14 -9.10
C TYR A 39 -10.77 -26.54 -8.25
N ARG A 40 -10.05 -27.61 -8.64
CA ARG A 40 -8.90 -28.16 -7.90
C ARG A 40 -7.56 -27.59 -8.32
N ASP A 41 -7.52 -26.77 -9.36
CA ASP A 41 -6.26 -26.23 -9.88
C ASP A 41 -5.68 -25.16 -8.96
N LEU A 42 -4.34 -25.10 -8.92
CA LEU A 42 -3.61 -24.12 -8.14
C LEU A 42 -3.75 -22.71 -8.76
N LEU A 43 -4.16 -21.75 -7.94
CA LEU A 43 -4.37 -20.36 -8.38
C LEU A 43 -3.08 -19.53 -8.43
N THR A 44 -2.09 -19.89 -7.60
CA THR A 44 -0.87 -19.06 -7.44
C THR A 44 -0.08 -18.90 -8.74
N PRO A 45 0.16 -19.92 -9.56
CA PRO A 45 0.83 -19.76 -10.85
C PRO A 45 0.06 -18.83 -11.79
N ALA A 46 -1.24 -19.02 -11.92
CA ALA A 46 -2.09 -18.23 -12.80
C ALA A 46 -2.16 -16.74 -12.35
N MET A 47 -2.23 -16.49 -11.03
CA MET A 47 -2.16 -15.13 -10.51
C MET A 47 -0.84 -14.43 -10.84
N LYS A 48 0.29 -15.16 -10.81
CA LYS A 48 1.60 -14.64 -11.20
C LYS A 48 1.66 -14.33 -12.69
N GLU A 49 1.18 -15.24 -13.54
CA GLU A 49 1.14 -15.08 -14.99
C GLU A 49 0.26 -13.87 -15.40
N LEU A 50 -0.89 -13.72 -14.75
CA LEU A 50 -1.79 -12.59 -14.95
C LEU A 50 -1.30 -11.29 -14.28
N HIS A 51 -0.18 -11.31 -13.54
CA HIS A 51 0.30 -10.22 -12.71
C HIS A 51 -0.77 -9.68 -11.73
N TRP A 52 -1.61 -10.56 -11.21
CA TRP A 52 -2.67 -10.19 -10.28
C TRP A 52 -2.22 -10.37 -8.83
N LEU A 53 -2.21 -9.27 -8.10
CA LEU A 53 -1.92 -9.26 -6.67
C LEU A 53 -3.14 -9.69 -5.84
N SER A 54 -2.91 -10.33 -4.70
CA SER A 54 -3.96 -10.60 -3.72
C SER A 54 -4.54 -9.29 -3.17
N ILE A 55 -5.74 -9.33 -2.58
CA ILE A 55 -6.43 -8.14 -2.04
C ILE A 55 -5.56 -7.39 -1.04
N ALA A 56 -4.89 -8.10 -0.13
CA ALA A 56 -4.02 -7.47 0.87
C ALA A 56 -2.85 -6.69 0.22
N TYR A 57 -2.20 -7.27 -0.78
CA TYR A 57 -1.11 -6.58 -1.50
C TYR A 57 -1.61 -5.42 -2.37
N ARG A 58 -2.81 -5.51 -2.94
CA ARG A 58 -3.45 -4.40 -3.67
C ARG A 58 -3.71 -3.20 -2.76
N ILE A 59 -4.21 -3.44 -1.55
CA ILE A 59 -4.43 -2.41 -0.54
C ILE A 59 -3.10 -1.72 -0.18
N LYS A 60 -2.06 -2.50 0.14
CA LYS A 60 -0.72 -1.97 0.45
C LYS A 60 -0.13 -1.20 -0.74
N SER A 61 -0.21 -1.74 -1.95
CA SER A 61 0.26 -1.08 -3.17
C SER A 61 -0.44 0.26 -3.39
N LYS A 62 -1.75 0.35 -3.17
CA LYS A 62 -2.49 1.61 -3.29
C LYS A 62 -2.01 2.66 -2.30
N LEU A 63 -1.80 2.27 -1.03
CA LEU A 63 -1.22 3.17 -0.02
C LEU A 63 0.18 3.64 -0.41
N CYS A 64 1.04 2.73 -0.89
CA CYS A 64 2.37 3.09 -1.39
C CYS A 64 2.30 4.10 -2.54
N HIS A 65 1.38 3.94 -3.49
CA HIS A 65 1.20 4.89 -4.59
C HIS A 65 0.77 6.28 -4.10
N ILE A 66 -0.14 6.34 -3.13
CA ILE A 66 -0.56 7.63 -2.54
C ILE A 66 0.62 8.28 -1.80
N MET A 67 1.39 7.51 -1.03
CA MET A 67 2.59 7.99 -0.34
C MET A 67 3.65 8.48 -1.33
N HIS A 68 3.91 7.72 -2.39
CA HIS A 68 4.84 8.12 -3.45
C HIS A 68 4.40 9.42 -4.13
N ALA A 69 3.11 9.59 -4.40
CA ALA A 69 2.57 10.84 -4.94
C ALA A 69 2.77 12.00 -3.96
N ALA A 70 2.60 11.77 -2.65
CA ALA A 70 2.80 12.76 -1.61
C ALA A 70 4.28 13.19 -1.50
N VAL A 71 5.21 12.25 -1.52
CA VAL A 71 6.65 12.51 -1.51
C VAL A 71 7.09 13.36 -2.71
N ASN A 72 6.50 13.09 -3.87
CA ASN A 72 6.81 13.81 -5.12
C ASN A 72 5.96 15.08 -5.35
N ASN A 73 5.29 15.59 -4.31
CA ASN A 73 4.42 16.77 -4.39
C ASN A 73 3.32 16.69 -5.49
N ARG A 74 2.85 15.48 -5.79
CA ARG A 74 1.80 15.20 -6.78
C ARG A 74 0.45 14.88 -6.13
N SER A 75 0.35 14.94 -4.81
CA SER A 75 -0.88 14.73 -4.05
C SER A 75 -1.51 16.05 -3.64
N PRO A 76 -2.83 16.08 -3.39
CA PRO A 76 -3.49 17.25 -2.81
C PRO A 76 -2.93 17.61 -1.43
N ALA A 77 -2.94 18.92 -1.09
CA ALA A 77 -2.38 19.44 0.16
C ALA A 77 -2.93 18.74 1.43
N TYR A 78 -4.23 18.44 1.46
CA TYR A 78 -4.85 17.77 2.61
C TYR A 78 -4.24 16.38 2.92
N ILE A 79 -3.59 15.73 1.95
CA ILE A 79 -2.86 14.47 2.17
C ILE A 79 -1.47 14.76 2.74
N THR A 80 -0.73 15.69 2.11
CA THR A 80 0.62 16.04 2.56
C THR A 80 0.63 16.65 3.96
N ASP A 81 -0.38 17.44 4.31
CA ASP A 81 -0.49 18.09 5.63
C ASP A 81 -0.68 17.08 6.77
N THR A 82 -1.12 15.87 6.48
CA THR A 82 -1.25 14.79 7.48
C THR A 82 0.04 14.00 7.71
N LEU A 83 1.07 14.24 6.89
CA LEU A 83 2.31 13.47 6.89
C LEU A 83 3.44 14.29 7.53
N VAL A 84 4.11 13.72 8.52
CA VAL A 84 5.27 14.34 9.18
C VAL A 84 6.53 13.56 8.76
N PRO A 85 7.42 14.17 7.95
CA PRO A 85 8.69 13.54 7.62
C PRO A 85 9.53 13.29 8.89
N ALA A 86 10.21 12.16 8.96
CA ALA A 86 11.07 11.81 10.09
C ALA A 86 12.22 12.80 10.27
N SER A 87 12.64 13.47 9.19
CA SER A 87 13.65 14.54 9.19
C SER A 87 13.23 15.82 9.93
N CYS A 88 11.92 16.06 10.12
CA CYS A 88 11.43 17.22 10.84
C CYS A 88 11.42 17.03 12.37
N LEU A 89 11.75 15.84 12.87
CA LEU A 89 11.74 15.52 14.30
C LEU A 89 13.09 15.83 14.95
N LEU A 90 13.18 16.93 15.67
CA LEU A 90 14.39 17.41 16.36
C LEU A 90 15.09 16.35 17.23
N HIS A 91 14.33 15.43 17.84
CA HIS A 91 14.92 14.38 18.68
C HIS A 91 15.52 13.19 17.89
N ARG A 92 15.36 13.15 16.56
CA ARG A 92 15.90 12.11 15.69
C ARG A 92 17.09 12.53 14.84
N GLU A 93 17.54 13.78 14.92
CA GLU A 93 18.68 14.31 14.15
C GLU A 93 19.97 13.50 14.31
N ARG A 94 20.14 12.81 15.46
CA ARG A 94 21.32 11.98 15.77
C ARG A 94 21.17 10.52 15.33
N LEU A 95 20.03 10.13 14.78
CA LEU A 95 19.81 8.74 14.39
C LEU A 95 20.13 8.55 12.90
N ARG A 96 20.81 7.44 12.57
CA ARG A 96 21.08 7.06 11.17
C ARG A 96 19.83 6.92 10.30
N SER A 97 18.64 6.77 10.92
CA SER A 97 17.36 6.71 10.23
C SER A 97 16.81 8.07 9.81
N HIS A 98 17.46 9.17 10.18
CA HIS A 98 17.06 10.54 9.82
C HIS A 98 17.06 10.75 8.29
N GLU A 99 18.04 10.19 7.58
CA GLU A 99 18.20 10.32 6.11
C GLU A 99 17.42 9.25 5.32
N SER A 100 16.67 8.38 5.99
CA SER A 100 16.07 7.19 5.34
C SER A 100 14.81 7.48 4.50
N GLY A 101 14.39 8.75 4.33
CA GLY A 101 13.15 9.10 3.61
C GLY A 101 11.88 8.52 4.24
N GLY A 102 11.90 8.28 5.55
CA GLY A 102 10.76 7.76 6.30
C GLY A 102 9.85 8.86 6.84
N PHE A 103 8.68 8.45 7.32
CA PHE A 103 7.70 9.32 7.97
C PHE A 103 7.47 8.90 9.42
N GLU A 104 7.05 9.85 10.25
CA GLU A 104 6.59 9.57 11.61
C GLU A 104 5.28 8.77 11.56
N VAL A 105 5.18 7.75 12.43
CA VAL A 105 3.94 7.00 12.64
C VAL A 105 3.39 7.41 14.00
N PRO A 106 2.32 8.22 14.05
CA PRO A 106 1.70 8.62 15.31
C PRO A 106 1.21 7.42 16.12
N ARG A 107 1.36 7.48 17.43
CA ARG A 107 0.83 6.43 18.32
C ARG A 107 -0.67 6.55 18.45
N VAL A 108 -1.37 5.43 18.25
CA VAL A 108 -2.82 5.33 18.43
C VAL A 108 -3.18 4.12 19.25
N TRP A 109 -4.21 4.28 20.07
CA TRP A 109 -4.67 3.26 21.01
C TRP A 109 -5.80 2.39 20.45
N THR A 110 -6.46 2.85 19.37
CA THR A 110 -7.62 2.16 18.82
C THR A 110 -7.28 1.48 17.48
N GLU A 111 -7.86 0.31 17.25
CA GLU A 111 -7.76 -0.38 15.96
C GLU A 111 -8.35 0.46 14.81
N PHE A 112 -9.40 1.22 15.08
CA PHE A 112 -9.98 2.14 14.11
C PHE A 112 -8.99 3.26 13.75
N GLY A 113 -8.32 3.85 14.72
CA GLY A 113 -7.32 4.90 14.50
C GLY A 113 -6.15 4.41 13.65
N ARG A 114 -5.70 3.15 13.81
CA ARG A 114 -4.63 2.54 12.99
C ARG A 114 -4.95 2.49 11.49
N ARG A 115 -6.22 2.59 11.12
CA ARG A 115 -6.70 2.59 9.73
C ARG A 115 -6.69 3.97 9.09
N ALA A 116 -6.52 5.04 9.88
CA ALA A 116 -6.40 6.40 9.35
C ALA A 116 -5.19 6.50 8.42
N PHE A 117 -5.32 7.26 7.32
CA PHE A 117 -4.25 7.41 6.33
C PHE A 117 -2.96 7.96 6.95
N SER A 118 -3.06 8.91 7.89
CA SER A 118 -1.90 9.48 8.61
C SER A 118 -1.06 8.45 9.36
N ILE A 119 -1.56 7.23 9.55
CA ILE A 119 -0.88 6.11 10.21
C ILE A 119 -0.60 4.99 9.22
N ALA A 120 -1.61 4.57 8.49
CA ALA A 120 -1.52 3.47 7.54
C ALA A 120 -0.51 3.76 6.40
N GLY A 121 -0.53 4.98 5.85
CA GLY A 121 0.39 5.42 4.81
C GLY A 121 1.86 5.37 5.26
N PRO A 122 2.26 6.12 6.31
CA PRO A 122 3.61 6.07 6.87
C PRO A 122 4.05 4.67 7.28
N THR A 123 3.16 3.85 7.87
CA THR A 123 3.50 2.49 8.27
C THR A 123 3.91 1.64 7.07
N VAL A 124 3.07 1.60 6.04
CA VAL A 124 3.34 0.82 4.83
C VAL A 124 4.55 1.36 4.06
N TRP A 125 4.73 2.69 4.02
CA TRP A 125 5.87 3.33 3.39
C TRP A 125 7.19 2.98 4.07
N ASN A 126 7.22 3.01 5.41
CA ASN A 126 8.42 2.68 6.19
C ASN A 126 8.80 1.18 6.11
N GLU A 127 7.84 0.29 5.78
CA GLU A 127 8.09 -1.12 5.51
C GLU A 127 8.86 -1.35 4.18
N LEU A 128 8.84 -0.37 3.26
CA LEU A 128 9.54 -0.50 1.98
C LEU A 128 11.06 -0.46 2.16
N PRO A 129 11.81 -1.24 1.38
CA PRO A 129 13.26 -1.13 1.31
C PRO A 129 13.71 0.29 0.94
N HIS A 130 14.86 0.73 1.48
CA HIS A 130 15.39 2.07 1.27
C HIS A 130 15.57 2.42 -0.22
N ASN A 131 16.08 1.49 -1.01
CA ASN A 131 16.28 1.67 -2.46
C ASN A 131 14.98 2.00 -3.21
N ILE A 132 13.83 1.51 -2.76
CA ILE A 132 12.53 1.80 -3.37
C ILE A 132 12.02 3.18 -2.94
N ARG A 133 12.26 3.56 -1.66
CA ARG A 133 11.82 4.85 -1.12
C ARG A 133 12.58 6.04 -1.71
N THR A 134 13.85 5.84 -2.08
CA THR A 134 14.74 6.87 -2.65
C THR A 134 14.78 6.89 -4.17
N THR A 135 14.02 6.03 -4.84
CA THR A 135 13.96 6.05 -6.31
C THR A 135 13.17 7.27 -6.76
N ASP A 136 13.89 8.34 -7.04
CA ASP A 136 13.38 9.50 -7.75
C ASP A 136 13.16 9.12 -9.21
N ASN A 137 11.92 9.20 -9.65
CA ASN A 137 11.47 9.12 -11.04
C ASN A 137 11.90 7.87 -11.84
N VAL A 138 10.94 7.02 -12.06
CA VAL A 138 10.92 6.25 -13.30
C VAL A 138 10.94 7.29 -14.44
N THR A 139 12.11 7.55 -14.98
CA THR A 139 12.28 8.20 -16.27
C THR A 139 11.48 7.37 -17.26
N THR A 140 10.37 7.93 -17.71
CA THR A 140 9.65 7.44 -18.88
C THR A 140 10.61 7.61 -20.04
N SER A 141 11.40 6.59 -20.35
CA SER A 141 12.13 6.49 -21.61
C SER A 141 11.07 6.35 -22.69
N GLN A 142 11.05 7.31 -23.57
CA GLN A 142 10.33 7.32 -24.85
C GLN A 142 10.70 6.09 -25.67
#